data_352b95d79a209afd00a61c902bfce91a
#
_entry.id   352b95d79a209afd00a61c902bfce91a
#
_cell.length_a   1.000
_cell.length_b   1.000
_cell.length_c   1.000
_cell.angle_alpha   90.00
_cell.angle_beta   90.00
_cell.angle_gamma   90.00
#
_symmetry.space_group_name_H-M   'P 1'
#
loop_
_entity.id
_entity.type
_entity.pdbx_description
1 polymer ?
#
loop_
_entity_poly.entity_id
_entity_poly.type
_entity_poly.pdbx_seq_one_letter_code
_entity_poly.pdbx_strand_id
1 'polypeptide(L)'
;MNFVFISPHFPTNYWKFCAELKNNGVNVLGIGDAPYDSLTDELKGSLTEYYKVSDMENYDEMMRAVGFFTFKYGKIDWIESNNEYWLEQDARLRTDFNVTTGPQSKDMDVVKFKSKMKANYKKAGVPAARYHLVSTYEEGKAFIAE
;
A
#
# COMPACT_ATOMS: atom_id res chain seq x y z
N MET A 1 8.20 15.70 -7.28
CA MET A 1 7.31 14.54 -7.21
C MET A 1 6.73 14.45 -5.80
N ASN A 2 5.42 14.26 -5.69
CA ASN A 2 4.70 14.15 -4.42
C ASN A 2 4.33 12.68 -4.18
N PHE A 3 4.91 12.08 -3.15
CA PHE A 3 4.71 10.69 -2.78
C PHE A 3 3.96 10.62 -1.44
N VAL A 4 2.76 10.06 -1.43
CA VAL A 4 2.04 9.76 -0.19
C VAL A 4 2.46 8.38 0.30
N PHE A 5 3.06 8.33 1.50
CA PHE A 5 3.45 7.09 2.16
C PHE A 5 2.46 6.77 3.28
N ILE A 6 1.73 5.67 3.14
CA ILE A 6 0.72 5.23 4.10
C ILE A 6 1.38 4.34 5.15
N SER A 7 1.11 4.59 6.45
CA SER A 7 1.69 3.89 7.59
C SER A 7 3.22 3.91 7.63
N PRO A 8 3.89 5.08 7.52
CA PRO A 8 5.35 5.14 7.51
C PRO A 8 5.97 4.75 8.85
N HIS A 9 5.20 4.72 9.94
CA HIS A 9 5.64 4.39 11.29
C HIS A 9 5.65 2.89 11.59
N PHE A 10 4.98 2.07 10.76
CA PHE A 10 4.91 0.63 10.96
C PHE A 10 4.93 -0.15 9.63
N PRO A 11 5.83 -1.13 9.48
CA PRO A 11 6.94 -1.54 10.38
C PRO A 11 7.95 -0.42 10.68
N THR A 12 8.61 -0.53 11.84
CA THR A 12 9.47 0.53 12.38
C THR A 12 10.70 0.88 11.52
N ASN A 13 11.03 0.06 10.53
CA ASN A 13 12.14 0.29 9.59
C ASN A 13 11.72 1.01 8.30
N TYR A 14 10.43 1.36 8.15
CA TYR A 14 9.91 2.00 6.91
C TYR A 14 10.43 3.43 6.71
N TRP A 15 10.93 4.09 7.76
CA TRP A 15 11.61 5.36 7.62
C TRP A 15 12.77 5.32 6.60
N LYS A 16 13.39 4.14 6.38
CA LYS A 16 14.46 3.96 5.38
C LYS A 16 13.97 4.21 3.95
N PHE A 17 12.78 3.74 3.61
CA PHE A 17 12.15 4.05 2.32
C PHE A 17 11.85 5.55 2.20
N CYS A 18 11.32 6.15 3.26
CA CYS A 18 11.04 7.59 3.30
C CYS A 18 12.34 8.40 3.13
N ALA A 19 13.42 8.01 3.80
CA ALA A 19 14.72 8.66 3.70
C ALA A 19 15.28 8.61 2.27
N GLU A 20 15.24 7.45 1.63
CA GLU A 20 15.73 7.31 0.26
C GLU A 20 14.87 8.08 -0.75
N LEU A 21 13.56 8.10 -0.58
CA LEU A 21 12.70 8.96 -1.39
C LEU A 21 13.09 10.43 -1.23
N LYS A 22 13.27 10.89 0.00
CA LYS A 22 13.66 12.28 0.28
C LYS A 22 15.05 12.62 -0.27
N ASN A 23 16.02 11.72 -0.14
CA ASN A 23 17.36 11.86 -0.71
C ASN A 23 17.34 12.02 -2.24
N ASN A 24 16.33 11.46 -2.89
CA ASN A 24 16.09 11.61 -4.32
C ASN A 24 15.22 12.83 -4.68
N GLY A 25 15.03 13.78 -3.77
CA GLY A 25 14.30 15.03 -4.03
C GLY A 25 12.77 14.88 -4.09
N VAL A 26 12.22 13.82 -3.49
CA VAL A 26 10.79 13.56 -3.44
C VAL A 26 10.19 14.24 -2.21
N ASN A 27 9.03 14.87 -2.35
CA ASN A 27 8.19 15.28 -1.22
C ASN A 27 7.53 14.03 -0.63
N VAL A 28 7.98 13.59 0.54
CA VAL A 28 7.46 12.40 1.23
C VAL A 28 6.40 12.83 2.23
N LEU A 29 5.14 12.51 1.92
CA LEU A 29 3.94 12.95 2.63
C LEU A 29 3.36 11.76 3.40
N GLY A 30 3.65 11.66 4.70
CA GLY A 30 3.25 10.53 5.52
C GLY A 30 1.80 10.64 6.02
N ILE A 31 1.03 9.56 5.95
CA ILE A 31 -0.27 9.42 6.62
C ILE A 31 -0.20 8.25 7.60
N GLY A 32 -0.59 8.49 8.84
CA GLY A 32 -0.63 7.46 9.87
C GLY A 32 -1.50 7.84 11.06
N ASP A 33 -1.77 6.89 11.94
CA ASP A 33 -2.56 7.08 13.17
C ASP A 33 -1.72 7.32 14.42
N ALA A 34 -0.42 7.09 14.36
CA ALA A 34 0.49 7.37 15.46
C ALA A 34 0.57 8.88 15.75
N PRO A 35 0.59 9.31 17.03
CA PRO A 35 0.86 10.69 17.39
C PRO A 35 2.23 11.14 16.87
N TYR A 36 2.33 12.37 16.33
CA TYR A 36 3.60 12.88 15.78
C TYR A 36 4.75 12.80 16.77
N ASP A 37 4.49 13.10 18.06
CA ASP A 37 5.53 13.08 19.09
C ASP A 37 6.07 11.69 19.40
N SER A 38 5.30 10.62 19.07
CA SER A 38 5.71 9.22 19.23
C SER A 38 6.50 8.67 18.04
N LEU A 39 6.59 9.42 16.94
CA LEU A 39 7.39 9.02 15.79
C LEU A 39 8.89 9.13 16.14
N THR A 40 9.70 8.23 15.58
CA THR A 40 11.16 8.31 15.74
C THR A 40 11.74 9.53 15.04
N ASP A 41 12.88 10.02 15.52
CA ASP A 41 13.53 11.19 14.92
C ASP A 41 13.97 10.92 13.48
N GLU A 42 14.36 9.68 13.17
CA GLU A 42 14.70 9.25 11.82
C GLU A 42 13.49 9.36 10.88
N LEU A 43 12.31 8.93 11.34
CA LEU A 43 11.09 9.05 10.52
C LEU A 43 10.69 10.51 10.36
N LYS A 44 10.67 11.31 11.43
CA LYS A 44 10.39 12.76 11.36
C LYS A 44 11.32 13.45 10.37
N GLY A 45 12.63 13.14 10.44
CA GLY A 45 13.64 13.68 9.53
C GLY A 45 13.47 13.25 8.07
N SER A 46 12.84 12.10 7.83
CA SER A 46 12.64 11.51 6.50
C SER A 46 11.36 11.97 5.81
N LEU A 47 10.43 12.56 6.54
CA LEU A 47 9.17 13.08 5.97
C LEU A 47 9.31 14.56 5.59
N THR A 48 8.55 14.99 4.58
CA THR A 48 8.31 16.40 4.28
C THR A 48 7.18 16.93 5.16
N GLU A 49 6.14 16.12 5.35
CA GLU A 49 5.02 16.41 6.24
C GLU A 49 4.36 15.11 6.70
N TYR A 50 3.72 15.16 7.86
CA TYR A 50 2.95 14.05 8.41
C TYR A 50 1.52 14.50 8.72
N TYR A 51 0.53 13.75 8.22
CA TYR A 51 -0.87 13.94 8.54
C TYR A 51 -1.35 12.80 9.44
N LYS A 52 -1.76 13.16 10.67
CA LYS A 52 -2.33 12.20 11.60
C LYS A 52 -3.83 12.01 11.33
N VAL A 53 -4.25 10.78 11.11
CA VAL A 53 -5.65 10.36 11.13
C VAL A 53 -5.97 9.73 12.49
N SER A 54 -7.26 9.61 12.83
CA SER A 54 -7.68 8.93 14.07
C SER A 54 -7.72 7.41 13.88
N ASP A 55 -8.12 6.99 12.68
CA ASP A 55 -8.25 5.60 12.29
C ASP A 55 -7.89 5.45 10.80
N MET A 56 -6.86 4.69 10.51
CA MET A 56 -6.42 4.43 9.14
C MET A 56 -7.37 3.51 8.36
N GLU A 57 -8.26 2.77 9.02
CA GLU A 57 -9.31 1.99 8.37
C GLU A 57 -10.50 2.85 7.95
N ASN A 58 -10.64 4.04 8.55
CA ASN A 58 -11.65 5.01 8.15
C ASN A 58 -11.25 5.68 6.82
N TYR A 59 -11.84 5.18 5.74
CA TYR A 59 -11.52 5.65 4.40
C TYR A 59 -11.77 7.15 4.19
N ASP A 60 -12.81 7.72 4.83
CA ASP A 60 -13.09 9.16 4.72
C ASP A 60 -12.00 10.02 5.35
N GLU A 61 -11.37 9.56 6.43
CA GLU A 61 -10.21 10.24 7.02
C GLU A 61 -9.00 10.17 6.08
N MET A 62 -8.75 9.02 5.46
CA MET A 62 -7.68 8.85 4.49
C MET A 62 -7.89 9.75 3.25
N MET A 63 -9.13 9.83 2.74
CA MET A 63 -9.48 10.74 1.64
C MET A 63 -9.19 12.20 1.99
N ARG A 64 -9.54 12.63 3.20
CA ARG A 64 -9.26 14.00 3.67
C ARG A 64 -7.77 14.27 3.76
N ALA A 65 -6.99 13.31 4.25
CA ALA A 65 -5.53 13.43 4.36
C ALA A 65 -4.87 13.58 2.97
N VAL A 66 -5.24 12.75 2.00
CA VAL A 66 -4.74 12.86 0.62
C VAL A 66 -5.24 14.14 -0.04
N GLY A 67 -6.49 14.54 0.22
CA GLY A 67 -7.07 15.82 -0.25
C GLY A 67 -6.31 17.03 0.30
N PHE A 68 -5.95 17.01 1.59
CA PHE A 68 -5.12 18.05 2.21
C PHE A 68 -3.75 18.16 1.52
N PHE A 69 -3.08 17.03 1.30
CA PHE A 69 -1.79 17.04 0.61
C PHE A 69 -1.91 17.50 -0.84
N THR A 70 -2.98 17.09 -1.53
CA THR A 70 -3.26 17.56 -2.91
C THR A 70 -3.46 19.08 -2.95
N PHE A 71 -4.19 19.64 -1.99
CA PHE A 71 -4.38 21.08 -1.88
C PHE A 71 -3.07 21.83 -1.62
N LYS A 72 -2.23 21.30 -0.73
CA LYS A 72 -1.01 21.97 -0.29
C LYS A 72 0.18 21.81 -1.25
N TYR A 73 0.34 20.63 -1.84
CA TYR A 73 1.51 20.27 -2.64
C TYR A 73 1.22 20.08 -4.13
N GLY A 74 -0.07 20.17 -4.51
CA GLY A 74 -0.52 19.89 -5.87
C GLY A 74 -0.73 18.38 -6.11
N LYS A 75 -0.72 17.98 -7.38
CA LYS A 75 -1.00 16.60 -7.79
C LYS A 75 -0.12 15.62 -7.04
N ILE A 76 -0.75 14.56 -6.53
CA ILE A 76 -0.05 13.40 -5.98
C ILE A 76 0.39 12.50 -7.14
N ASP A 77 1.67 12.15 -7.17
CA ASP A 77 2.27 11.33 -8.22
C ASP A 77 2.29 9.85 -7.85
N TRP A 78 2.34 9.54 -6.54
CA TRP A 78 2.43 8.16 -6.04
C TRP A 78 1.75 8.02 -4.68
N ILE A 79 1.06 6.89 -4.45
CA ILE A 79 0.49 6.50 -3.16
C ILE A 79 0.85 5.04 -2.91
N GLU A 80 1.53 4.75 -1.79
CA GLU A 80 2.01 3.41 -1.48
C GLU A 80 2.23 3.23 0.03
N SER A 81 1.98 2.02 0.53
CA SER A 81 2.26 1.62 1.91
C SER A 81 3.41 0.63 2.04
N ASN A 82 3.80 -0.04 0.97
CA ASN A 82 4.68 -1.21 0.98
C ASN A 82 4.18 -2.34 1.90
N ASN A 83 2.88 -2.42 2.15
CA ASN A 83 2.27 -3.34 3.10
C ASN A 83 1.05 -4.05 2.50
N GLU A 84 1.04 -5.40 2.53
CA GLU A 84 -0.06 -6.21 1.98
C GLU A 84 -1.42 -5.88 2.63
N TYR A 85 -1.43 -5.45 3.89
CA TYR A 85 -2.65 -5.07 4.60
C TYR A 85 -3.37 -3.89 3.95
N TRP A 86 -2.62 -2.89 3.49
CA TRP A 86 -3.16 -1.64 2.93
C TRP A 86 -3.33 -1.64 1.41
N LEU A 87 -2.96 -2.72 0.70
CA LEU A 87 -2.97 -2.76 -0.78
C LEU A 87 -4.30 -2.31 -1.42
N GLU A 88 -5.44 -2.73 -0.87
CA GLU A 88 -6.75 -2.34 -1.42
C GLU A 88 -7.04 -0.86 -1.18
N GLN A 89 -6.69 -0.36 -0.01
CA GLN A 89 -6.85 1.06 0.32
C GLN A 89 -5.93 1.94 -0.52
N ASP A 90 -4.66 1.54 -0.68
CA ASP A 90 -3.71 2.22 -1.56
C ASP A 90 -4.26 2.32 -2.99
N ALA A 91 -4.77 1.21 -3.52
CA ALA A 91 -5.35 1.16 -4.86
C ALA A 91 -6.62 1.99 -4.99
N ARG A 92 -7.47 2.01 -3.95
CA ARG A 92 -8.68 2.83 -3.90
C ARG A 92 -8.34 4.32 -3.89
N LEU A 93 -7.40 4.74 -3.05
CA LEU A 93 -6.92 6.13 -3.02
C LEU A 93 -6.30 6.54 -4.35
N ARG A 94 -5.49 5.67 -4.99
CA ARG A 94 -4.96 5.94 -6.33
C ARG A 94 -6.07 6.15 -7.35
N THR A 95 -7.10 5.33 -7.31
CA THR A 95 -8.27 5.44 -8.22
C THR A 95 -9.00 6.76 -8.00
N ASP A 96 -9.36 7.07 -6.76
CA ASP A 96 -10.18 8.25 -6.42
C ASP A 96 -9.44 9.58 -6.65
N PHE A 97 -8.11 9.60 -6.50
CA PHE A 97 -7.27 10.77 -6.77
C PHE A 97 -6.63 10.78 -8.18
N ASN A 98 -7.02 9.86 -9.04
CA ASN A 98 -6.47 9.73 -10.40
C ASN A 98 -4.93 9.65 -10.41
N VAL A 99 -4.35 8.92 -9.46
CA VAL A 99 -2.92 8.59 -9.41
C VAL A 99 -2.71 7.34 -10.25
N THR A 100 -2.16 7.50 -11.44
CA THR A 100 -2.06 6.41 -12.45
C THR A 100 -0.82 5.53 -12.29
N THR A 101 0.05 5.84 -11.35
CA THR A 101 1.22 5.03 -10.98
C THR A 101 0.80 3.92 -10.02
N GLY A 102 1.11 2.69 -10.36
CA GLY A 102 0.73 1.52 -9.56
C GLY A 102 -0.68 0.97 -9.85
N PRO A 103 -1.02 -0.18 -9.26
CA PRO A 103 -2.30 -0.86 -9.47
C PRO A 103 -3.49 -0.03 -8.97
N GLN A 104 -4.58 -0.03 -9.74
CA GLN A 104 -5.85 0.60 -9.40
C GLN A 104 -6.79 -0.39 -8.72
N SER A 105 -7.92 0.08 -8.15
CA SER A 105 -8.91 -0.81 -7.52
C SER A 105 -9.34 -1.99 -8.40
N LYS A 106 -9.49 -1.76 -9.70
CA LYS A 106 -9.85 -2.80 -10.68
C LYS A 106 -8.80 -3.90 -10.86
N ASP A 107 -7.54 -3.62 -10.49
CA ASP A 107 -6.40 -4.52 -10.67
C ASP A 107 -6.13 -5.38 -9.43
N MET A 108 -6.81 -5.09 -8.30
CA MET A 108 -6.51 -5.72 -7.00
C MET A 108 -6.73 -7.22 -6.97
N ASP A 109 -7.69 -7.72 -7.71
CA ASP A 109 -7.99 -9.14 -7.78
C ASP A 109 -6.77 -10.00 -8.13
N VAL A 110 -5.97 -9.54 -9.10
CA VAL A 110 -4.80 -10.28 -9.58
C VAL A 110 -3.52 -9.99 -8.80
N VAL A 111 -3.54 -8.95 -7.96
CA VAL A 111 -2.41 -8.57 -7.11
C VAL A 111 -2.55 -9.17 -5.70
N LYS A 112 -3.77 -9.20 -5.15
CA LYS A 112 -4.03 -9.61 -3.77
C LYS A 112 -4.33 -11.11 -3.63
N PHE A 113 -5.16 -11.67 -4.53
CA PHE A 113 -5.58 -13.07 -4.42
C PHE A 113 -4.58 -14.02 -5.07
N LYS A 114 -3.88 -14.81 -4.25
CA LYS A 114 -2.82 -15.74 -4.70
C LYS A 114 -3.30 -16.73 -5.77
N SER A 115 -4.55 -17.17 -5.72
CA SER A 115 -5.15 -18.03 -6.75
C SER A 115 -5.28 -17.34 -8.10
N LYS A 116 -5.70 -16.08 -8.13
CA LYS A 116 -5.81 -15.26 -9.35
C LYS A 116 -4.43 -14.86 -9.89
N MET A 117 -3.50 -14.55 -8.99
CA MET A 117 -2.09 -14.28 -9.32
C MET A 117 -1.45 -15.48 -10.05
N LYS A 118 -1.68 -16.72 -9.55
CA LYS A 118 -1.16 -17.94 -10.19
C LYS A 118 -1.74 -18.19 -11.59
N ALA A 119 -2.97 -17.80 -11.86
CA ALA A 119 -3.52 -17.84 -13.21
C ALA A 119 -2.73 -16.95 -14.19
N ASN A 120 -2.27 -15.77 -13.74
CA ASN A 120 -1.41 -14.90 -14.53
C ASN A 120 0.00 -15.48 -14.71
N TYR A 121 0.57 -16.10 -13.68
CA TYR A 121 1.86 -16.80 -13.80
C TYR A 121 1.79 -17.90 -14.86
N LYS A 122 0.71 -18.70 -14.87
CA LYS A 122 0.49 -19.72 -15.88
C LYS A 122 0.43 -19.12 -17.29
N LYS A 123 -0.29 -18.01 -17.49
CA LYS A 123 -0.36 -17.31 -18.79
C LYS A 123 1.01 -16.79 -19.24
N ALA A 124 1.83 -16.33 -18.30
CA ALA A 124 3.17 -15.81 -18.56
C ALA A 124 4.25 -16.91 -18.68
N GLY A 125 3.89 -18.20 -18.54
CA GLY A 125 4.86 -19.30 -18.55
C GLY A 125 5.77 -19.35 -17.32
N VAL A 126 5.40 -18.66 -16.23
CA VAL A 126 6.20 -18.64 -14.99
C VAL A 126 5.82 -19.85 -14.13
N PRO A 127 6.79 -20.71 -13.76
CA PRO A 127 6.52 -21.84 -12.89
C PRO A 127 6.00 -21.40 -11.53
N ALA A 128 4.96 -22.06 -11.04
CA ALA A 128 4.42 -21.82 -9.71
C ALA A 128 4.05 -23.16 -9.04
N ALA A 129 4.14 -23.19 -7.71
CA ALA A 129 3.71 -24.36 -6.95
C ALA A 129 2.25 -24.72 -7.27
N ARG A 130 1.94 -26.02 -7.26
CA ARG A 130 0.56 -26.49 -7.37
C ARG A 130 -0.32 -25.81 -6.31
N TYR A 131 -1.55 -25.59 -6.61
CA TYR A 131 -2.51 -25.04 -5.67
C TYR A 131 -3.92 -25.54 -5.97
N HIS A 132 -4.76 -25.54 -4.94
CA HIS A 132 -6.18 -25.82 -5.05
C HIS A 132 -6.96 -24.89 -4.12
N LEU A 133 -8.08 -24.35 -4.59
CA LEU A 133 -9.04 -23.63 -3.76
C LEU A 133 -9.93 -24.68 -3.09
N VAL A 134 -9.72 -24.88 -1.81
CA VAL A 134 -10.41 -25.90 -1.03
C VAL A 134 -11.74 -25.36 -0.53
N SER A 135 -12.82 -26.04 -0.86
CA SER A 135 -14.18 -25.76 -0.36
C SER A 135 -14.61 -26.75 0.71
N THR A 136 -14.05 -27.97 0.68
CA THR A 136 -14.37 -29.04 1.65
C THR A 136 -13.09 -29.70 2.18
N TYR A 137 -13.21 -30.33 3.33
CA TYR A 137 -12.11 -31.11 3.92
C TYR A 137 -11.63 -32.21 2.99
N GLU A 138 -12.56 -32.92 2.32
CA GLU A 138 -12.25 -34.06 1.44
C GLU A 138 -11.48 -33.60 0.18
N GLU A 139 -11.84 -32.43 -0.38
CA GLU A 139 -11.07 -31.84 -1.49
C GLU A 139 -9.63 -31.53 -1.09
N GLY A 140 -9.44 -30.92 0.10
CA GLY A 140 -8.12 -30.61 0.61
C GLY A 140 -7.27 -31.87 0.84
N LYS A 141 -7.87 -32.92 1.41
CA LYS A 141 -7.22 -34.22 1.65
C LYS A 141 -6.83 -34.91 0.33
N ALA A 142 -7.72 -34.89 -0.66
CA ALA A 142 -7.42 -35.46 -1.98
C ALA A 142 -6.25 -34.72 -2.65
N PHE A 143 -6.25 -33.40 -2.61
CA PHE A 143 -5.16 -32.57 -3.18
C PHE A 143 -3.80 -32.83 -2.54
N ILE A 144 -3.75 -33.10 -1.22
CA ILE A 144 -2.51 -33.39 -0.52
C ILE A 144 -2.00 -34.80 -0.87
N ALA A 145 -2.89 -35.72 -1.18
CA ALA A 145 -2.55 -37.13 -1.51
C ALA A 145 -1.99 -37.31 -2.95
N GLU A 146 -2.16 -36.31 -3.82
CA GLU A 146 -1.56 -36.25 -5.18
C GLU A 146 -0.07 -35.86 -5.13
#